data_962bde39e7e5156314b199e46d6b87f6
#
_entry.id   962bde39e7e5156314b199e46d6b87f6
#
_cell.length_a   1.000
_cell.length_b   1.000
_cell.length_c   1.000
_cell.angle_alpha   90.00
_cell.angle_beta   90.00
_cell.angle_gamma   90.00
#
_symmetry.space_group_name_H-M   'P 1'
#
loop_
_entity.id
_entity.type
_entity.pdbx_description
1 polymer ?
#
loop_
_entity_poly.entity_id
_entity_poly.type
_entity_poly.pdbx_seq_one_letter_code
_entity_poly.pdbx_strand_id
1 'polypeptide(L)'
;MEKGRRFYIGMILFLSAVLGYVSLSLMSFNNKIQEREYSVQLNTLSAMSRQESLVLEAKLEGYLNTLNSMAEYLREGELHSEKNMTVLHNVLDRTEQDFQRLGLADLNGDSLVTDGARLNISDQSYFLNALDKKWTITDTKPSKIMNVQVFIVSVPVYDMNQEVRGVLYGVVETSNFRLHGLSSLYETSQYFQVIDRNGSYILQ
;
A
#
# COMPACT_ATOMS: atom_id res chain seq x y z
N MET A 1 -68.62 -26.59 -38.72
CA MET A 1 -67.47 -27.05 -37.82
C MET A 1 -66.11 -26.47 -38.15
N GLU A 2 -65.80 -26.12 -39.38
CA GLU A 2 -64.49 -25.60 -39.77
C GLU A 2 -64.15 -24.18 -39.25
N LYS A 3 -65.13 -23.25 -39.19
CA LYS A 3 -64.90 -21.88 -38.71
C LYS A 3 -64.46 -21.82 -37.24
N GLY A 4 -64.92 -22.63 -36.37
CA GLY A 4 -64.54 -22.73 -34.96
C GLY A 4 -63.10 -23.20 -34.79
N ARG A 5 -62.64 -24.19 -35.59
CA ARG A 5 -61.29 -24.74 -35.54
C ARG A 5 -60.26 -23.74 -36.00
N ARG A 6 -60.52 -22.94 -37.02
CA ARG A 6 -59.65 -21.87 -37.50
C ARG A 6 -59.51 -20.74 -36.46
N PHE A 7 -60.61 -20.43 -35.76
CA PHE A 7 -60.55 -19.43 -34.68
C PHE A 7 -59.64 -19.87 -33.50
N TYR A 8 -59.80 -21.12 -33.05
CA TYR A 8 -58.97 -21.68 -31.98
C TYR A 8 -57.48 -21.76 -32.38
N ILE A 9 -57.15 -22.12 -33.63
CA ILE A 9 -55.79 -22.15 -34.14
C ILE A 9 -55.19 -20.73 -34.15
N GLY A 10 -55.93 -19.74 -34.60
CA GLY A 10 -55.51 -18.35 -34.60
C GLY A 10 -55.23 -17.80 -33.20
N MET A 11 -56.13 -18.16 -32.24
CA MET A 11 -55.95 -17.78 -30.84
C MET A 11 -54.72 -18.42 -30.19
N ILE A 12 -54.44 -19.69 -30.49
CA ILE A 12 -53.23 -20.38 -29.98
C ILE A 12 -51.98 -19.77 -30.55
N LEU A 13 -51.97 -19.45 -31.85
CA LEU A 13 -50.80 -18.77 -32.49
C LEU A 13 -50.58 -17.38 -31.92
N PHE A 14 -51.64 -16.63 -31.66
CA PHE A 14 -51.51 -15.32 -31.02
C PHE A 14 -50.98 -15.42 -29.59
N LEU A 15 -51.49 -16.36 -28.79
CA LEU A 15 -51.01 -16.58 -27.43
C LEU A 15 -49.51 -17.00 -27.41
N SER A 16 -49.11 -17.89 -28.34
CA SER A 16 -47.71 -18.32 -28.44
C SER A 16 -46.78 -17.17 -28.86
N ALA A 17 -47.24 -16.28 -29.75
CA ALA A 17 -46.46 -15.09 -30.14
C ALA A 17 -46.29 -14.10 -28.97
N VAL A 18 -47.38 -13.87 -28.20
CA VAL A 18 -47.32 -13.03 -26.99
C VAL A 18 -46.37 -13.61 -25.94
N LEU A 19 -46.45 -14.92 -25.69
CA LEU A 19 -45.53 -15.61 -24.77
C LEU A 19 -44.08 -15.53 -25.22
N GLY A 20 -43.84 -15.71 -26.52
CA GLY A 20 -42.48 -15.54 -27.10
C GLY A 20 -41.95 -14.11 -26.93
N TYR A 21 -42.79 -13.11 -27.18
CA TYR A 21 -42.37 -11.70 -26.97
C TYR A 21 -42.07 -11.40 -25.51
N VAL A 22 -42.92 -11.86 -24.58
CA VAL A 22 -42.66 -11.66 -23.14
C VAL A 22 -41.36 -12.34 -22.70
N SER A 23 -41.14 -13.59 -23.17
CA SER A 23 -39.90 -14.31 -22.85
C SER A 23 -38.63 -13.60 -23.36
N LEU A 24 -38.66 -13.11 -24.58
CA LEU A 24 -37.55 -12.32 -25.17
C LEU A 24 -37.33 -11.00 -24.42
N SER A 25 -38.43 -10.33 -24.04
CA SER A 25 -38.37 -9.09 -23.26
C SER A 25 -37.76 -9.31 -21.88
N LEU A 26 -38.17 -10.38 -21.18
CA LEU A 26 -37.60 -10.77 -19.88
C LEU A 26 -36.12 -11.13 -19.98
N MET A 27 -35.71 -11.86 -21.02
CA MET A 27 -34.32 -12.24 -21.25
C MET A 27 -33.48 -11.00 -21.52
N SER A 28 -33.95 -10.07 -22.36
CA SER A 28 -33.26 -8.81 -22.61
C SER A 28 -33.14 -7.91 -21.38
N PHE A 29 -34.19 -7.89 -20.55
CA PHE A 29 -34.20 -7.16 -19.29
C PHE A 29 -33.19 -7.76 -18.28
N ASN A 30 -33.16 -9.07 -18.14
CA ASN A 30 -32.24 -9.78 -17.26
C ASN A 30 -30.76 -9.52 -17.67
N ASN A 31 -30.47 -9.59 -18.97
CA ASN A 31 -29.12 -9.30 -19.47
C ASN A 31 -28.69 -7.86 -19.15
N LYS A 32 -29.58 -6.88 -19.31
CA LYS A 32 -29.29 -5.47 -18.97
C LYS A 32 -29.07 -5.26 -17.47
N ILE A 33 -29.76 -6.01 -16.62
CA ILE A 33 -29.53 -5.96 -15.16
C ILE A 33 -28.15 -6.51 -14.85
N GLN A 34 -27.80 -7.68 -15.38
CA GLN A 34 -26.48 -8.28 -15.15
C GLN A 34 -25.32 -7.38 -15.63
N GLU A 35 -25.44 -6.76 -16.80
CA GLU A 35 -24.44 -5.82 -17.30
C GLU A 35 -24.30 -4.59 -16.38
N ARG A 36 -25.40 -4.08 -15.87
CA ARG A 36 -25.39 -2.97 -14.90
C ARG A 36 -24.75 -3.35 -13.58
N GLU A 37 -25.14 -4.48 -13.01
CA GLU A 37 -24.55 -4.97 -11.76
C GLU A 37 -23.05 -5.18 -11.90
N TYR A 38 -22.61 -5.80 -13.00
CA TYR A 38 -21.18 -5.99 -13.28
C TYR A 38 -20.43 -4.66 -13.41
N SER A 39 -20.97 -3.69 -14.13
CA SER A 39 -20.35 -2.39 -14.29
C SER A 39 -20.29 -1.59 -12.98
N VAL A 40 -21.32 -1.66 -12.15
CA VAL A 40 -21.34 -1.03 -10.82
C VAL A 40 -20.28 -1.67 -9.91
N GLN A 41 -20.20 -3.00 -9.90
CA GLN A 41 -19.20 -3.71 -9.10
C GLN A 41 -17.76 -3.34 -9.53
N LEU A 42 -17.45 -3.32 -10.82
CA LEU A 42 -16.15 -2.91 -11.33
C LEU A 42 -15.79 -1.46 -10.96
N ASN A 43 -16.74 -0.54 -11.10
CA ASN A 43 -16.53 0.86 -10.72
C ASN A 43 -16.29 1.01 -9.22
N THR A 44 -17.04 0.26 -8.40
CA THR A 44 -16.86 0.25 -6.95
C THR A 44 -15.49 -0.29 -6.56
N LEU A 45 -15.08 -1.44 -7.13
CA LEU A 45 -13.75 -2.03 -6.88
C LEU A 45 -12.62 -1.09 -7.32
N SER A 46 -12.76 -0.45 -8.47
CA SER A 46 -11.79 0.53 -8.96
C SER A 46 -11.69 1.76 -8.05
N ALA A 47 -12.82 2.29 -7.60
CA ALA A 47 -12.85 3.41 -6.66
C ALA A 47 -12.22 3.06 -5.31
N MET A 48 -12.51 1.87 -4.79
CA MET A 48 -11.91 1.33 -3.56
C MET A 48 -10.40 1.16 -3.70
N SER A 49 -9.95 0.51 -4.77
CA SER A 49 -8.51 0.32 -5.03
C SER A 49 -7.76 1.66 -5.11
N ARG A 50 -8.37 2.66 -5.75
CA ARG A 50 -7.81 4.01 -5.81
C ARG A 50 -7.74 4.67 -4.44
N GLN A 51 -8.78 4.54 -3.62
CA GLN A 51 -8.80 5.09 -2.27
C GLN A 51 -7.72 4.46 -1.40
N GLU A 52 -7.57 3.13 -1.43
CA GLU A 52 -6.52 2.43 -0.68
C GLU A 52 -5.11 2.80 -1.16
N SER A 53 -4.93 3.00 -2.47
CA SER A 53 -3.66 3.51 -3.02
C SER A 53 -3.30 4.88 -2.45
N LEU A 54 -4.27 5.80 -2.34
CA LEU A 54 -4.04 7.13 -1.75
C LEU A 54 -3.70 7.06 -0.26
N VAL A 55 -4.34 6.16 0.49
CA VAL A 55 -4.03 5.93 1.92
C VAL A 55 -2.60 5.39 2.07
N LEU A 56 -2.22 4.42 1.22
CA LEU A 56 -0.87 3.87 1.21
C LEU A 56 0.17 4.94 0.88
N GLU A 57 -0.05 5.74 -0.17
CA GLU A 57 0.82 6.83 -0.57
C GLU A 57 1.00 7.86 0.56
N ALA A 58 -0.11 8.31 1.16
CA ALA A 58 -0.06 9.24 2.29
C ALA A 58 0.72 8.66 3.49
N LYS A 59 0.63 7.37 3.75
CA LYS A 59 1.38 6.71 4.82
C LYS A 59 2.88 6.65 4.50
N LEU A 60 3.25 6.33 3.26
CA LEU A 60 4.64 6.34 2.81
C LEU A 60 5.25 7.75 2.87
N GLU A 61 4.50 8.77 2.46
CA GLU A 61 4.90 10.18 2.61
C GLU A 61 5.06 10.57 4.09
N GLY A 62 4.19 10.06 4.97
CA GLY A 62 4.29 10.25 6.42
C GLY A 62 5.62 9.75 6.98
N TYR A 63 6.08 8.57 6.58
CA TYR A 63 7.40 8.05 6.98
C TYR A 63 8.54 8.93 6.50
N LEU A 64 8.51 9.36 5.23
CA LEU A 64 9.52 10.26 4.67
C LEU A 64 9.56 11.61 5.41
N ASN A 65 8.39 12.18 5.69
CA ASN A 65 8.28 13.46 6.42
C ASN A 65 8.82 13.34 7.85
N THR A 66 8.54 12.23 8.53
CA THR A 66 9.06 11.95 9.86
C THR A 66 10.60 11.86 9.83
N LEU A 67 11.17 11.07 8.91
CA LEU A 67 12.63 10.95 8.80
C LEU A 67 13.30 12.27 8.38
N ASN A 68 12.71 13.02 7.44
CA ASN A 68 13.25 14.33 7.03
C ASN A 68 13.24 15.32 8.20
N SER A 69 12.14 15.36 8.97
CA SER A 69 12.07 16.22 10.16
C SER A 69 13.12 15.88 11.20
N MET A 70 13.39 14.59 11.39
CA MET A 70 14.47 14.12 12.27
C MET A 70 15.85 14.49 11.71
N ALA A 71 16.09 14.30 10.41
CA ALA A 71 17.36 14.61 9.77
C ALA A 71 17.78 16.07 9.96
N GLU A 72 16.80 17.00 10.03
CA GLU A 72 17.06 18.41 10.32
C GLU A 72 17.68 18.62 11.72
N TYR A 73 17.30 17.83 12.73
CA TYR A 73 17.92 17.92 14.08
C TYR A 73 19.32 17.32 14.13
N LEU A 74 19.70 16.50 13.14
CA LEU A 74 20.98 15.79 13.10
C LEU A 74 22.06 16.54 12.31
N ARG A 75 21.82 17.81 11.98
CA ARG A 75 22.72 18.63 11.13
C ARG A 75 24.04 18.97 11.79
N GLU A 76 24.07 19.03 13.11
CA GLU A 76 25.21 19.50 13.90
C GLU A 76 25.74 18.42 14.87
N GLY A 77 26.94 18.62 15.34
CA GLY A 77 27.59 17.81 16.36
C GLY A 77 28.06 16.45 15.84
N GLU A 78 28.44 15.56 16.73
CA GLU A 78 28.85 14.20 16.41
C GLU A 78 27.61 13.36 16.02
N LEU A 79 27.68 12.66 14.86
CA LEU A 79 26.55 11.97 14.28
C LEU A 79 26.00 10.88 15.22
N HIS A 80 26.87 10.04 15.77
CA HIS A 80 26.51 8.95 16.68
C HIS A 80 26.56 9.37 18.16
N SER A 81 26.36 10.67 18.46
CA SER A 81 26.32 11.14 19.85
C SER A 81 25.13 10.56 20.62
N GLU A 82 25.26 10.44 21.94
CA GLU A 82 24.18 10.01 22.83
C GLU A 82 22.94 10.89 22.68
N LYS A 83 23.13 12.21 22.49
CA LYS A 83 22.04 13.17 22.24
C LYS A 83 21.26 12.79 21.00
N ASN A 84 21.92 12.51 19.87
CA ASN A 84 21.27 12.16 18.61
C ASN A 84 20.53 10.81 18.73
N MET A 85 21.15 9.83 19.37
CA MET A 85 20.48 8.54 19.64
C MET A 85 19.27 8.69 20.52
N THR A 86 19.31 9.56 21.54
CA THR A 86 18.13 9.86 22.38
C THR A 86 16.99 10.48 21.55
N VAL A 87 17.28 11.34 20.57
CA VAL A 87 16.25 11.88 19.66
C VAL A 87 15.61 10.74 18.85
N LEU A 88 16.41 9.82 18.30
CA LEU A 88 15.88 8.66 17.56
C LEU A 88 14.99 7.79 18.44
N HIS A 89 15.40 7.49 19.67
CA HIS A 89 14.60 6.71 20.62
C HIS A 89 13.27 7.41 20.96
N ASN A 90 13.32 8.70 21.27
CA ASN A 90 12.11 9.47 21.59
C ASN A 90 11.09 9.49 20.43
N VAL A 91 11.56 9.53 19.19
CA VAL A 91 10.67 9.46 18.02
C VAL A 91 10.13 8.05 17.86
N LEU A 92 10.98 7.02 17.99
CA LEU A 92 10.56 5.63 17.92
C LEU A 92 9.45 5.32 18.95
N ASP A 93 9.62 5.79 20.19
CA ASP A 93 8.63 5.62 21.27
C ASP A 93 7.30 6.32 21.00
N ARG A 94 7.34 7.48 20.31
CA ARG A 94 6.14 8.24 19.95
C ARG A 94 5.43 7.68 18.70
N THR A 95 6.17 6.97 17.86
CA THR A 95 5.68 6.39 16.61
C THR A 95 5.59 4.87 16.69
N GLU A 96 5.19 4.34 17.85
CA GLU A 96 5.21 2.91 18.27
C GLU A 96 4.83 1.88 17.20
N GLN A 97 4.12 2.29 16.17
CA GLN A 97 3.67 1.38 15.09
C GLN A 97 4.24 1.73 13.71
N ASP A 98 4.98 2.83 13.57
CA ASP A 98 5.46 3.28 12.28
C ASP A 98 6.81 2.66 11.92
N PHE A 99 7.77 2.69 12.84
CA PHE A 99 9.09 2.13 12.63
C PHE A 99 9.38 1.04 13.67
N GLN A 100 9.94 -0.07 13.20
CA GLN A 100 10.43 -1.13 14.07
C GLN A 100 11.73 -0.70 14.75
N ARG A 101 12.58 0.02 14.02
CA ARG A 101 13.85 0.60 14.50
C ARG A 101 14.32 1.69 13.55
N LEU A 102 15.14 2.58 14.06
CA LEU A 102 15.81 3.63 13.32
C LEU A 102 17.31 3.41 13.36
N GLY A 103 17.98 3.75 12.28
CA GLY A 103 19.44 3.68 12.19
C GLY A 103 20.02 4.93 11.57
N LEU A 104 21.19 5.32 12.05
CA LEU A 104 21.95 6.48 11.60
C LEU A 104 23.32 6.03 11.17
N ALA A 105 23.68 6.25 9.91
CA ALA A 105 24.95 5.85 9.33
C ALA A 105 25.80 7.06 8.95
N ASP A 106 27.11 6.95 9.14
CA ASP A 106 28.08 7.91 8.65
C ASP A 106 28.37 7.71 7.14
N LEU A 107 29.28 8.52 6.58
CA LEU A 107 29.64 8.44 5.15
C LEU A 107 30.36 7.14 4.75
N ASN A 108 30.89 6.39 5.71
CA ASN A 108 31.53 5.08 5.50
C ASN A 108 30.52 3.93 5.54
N GLY A 109 29.26 4.23 5.87
CA GLY A 109 28.23 3.24 6.08
C GLY A 109 28.20 2.61 7.47
N ASP A 110 29.05 3.09 8.40
CA ASP A 110 29.02 2.62 9.78
C ASP A 110 27.79 3.18 10.47
N SER A 111 26.88 2.30 10.82
CA SER A 111 25.55 2.62 11.33
C SER A 111 25.38 2.19 12.78
N LEU A 112 24.79 3.08 13.58
CA LEU A 112 24.26 2.80 14.90
C LEU A 112 22.73 2.76 14.86
N VAL A 113 22.16 1.68 15.37
CA VAL A 113 20.71 1.43 15.35
C VAL A 113 20.12 1.62 16.75
N THR A 114 18.85 1.99 16.86
CA THR A 114 18.16 2.21 18.15
C THR A 114 18.11 0.98 19.05
N ASP A 115 18.24 -0.23 18.52
CA ASP A 115 18.37 -1.46 19.30
C ASP A 115 19.81 -1.70 19.83
N GLY A 116 20.73 -0.76 19.62
CA GLY A 116 22.14 -0.84 20.01
C GLY A 116 23.02 -1.58 19.00
N ALA A 117 22.47 -2.14 17.94
CA ALA A 117 23.23 -2.84 16.92
C ALA A 117 24.14 -1.88 16.15
N ARG A 118 25.35 -2.35 15.82
CA ARG A 118 26.29 -1.68 14.92
C ARG A 118 26.39 -2.49 13.64
N LEU A 119 26.13 -1.84 12.51
CA LEU A 119 26.07 -2.47 11.20
C LEU A 119 26.86 -1.63 10.21
N ASN A 120 27.50 -2.27 9.23
CA ASN A 120 27.98 -1.54 8.07
C ASN A 120 27.00 -1.77 6.92
N ILE A 121 26.51 -0.68 6.32
CA ILE A 121 25.49 -0.67 5.28
C ILE A 121 26.00 -0.03 3.98
N SER A 122 27.31 0.11 3.82
CA SER A 122 27.93 0.79 2.66
C SER A 122 27.60 0.17 1.31
N ASP A 123 27.24 -1.11 1.28
CA ASP A 123 26.84 -1.87 0.07
C ASP A 123 25.34 -1.79 -0.24
N GLN A 124 24.53 -1.18 0.64
CA GLN A 124 23.09 -1.16 0.51
C GLN A 124 22.63 -0.04 -0.44
N SER A 125 21.73 -0.38 -1.38
CA SER A 125 21.23 0.58 -2.38
C SER A 125 20.58 1.81 -1.76
N TYR A 126 19.84 1.67 -0.67
CA TYR A 126 19.20 2.80 0.02
C TYR A 126 20.21 3.74 0.67
N PHE A 127 21.38 3.24 1.09
CA PHE A 127 22.49 4.05 1.59
C PHE A 127 23.15 4.81 0.44
N LEU A 128 23.52 4.13 -0.64
CA LEU A 128 24.14 4.74 -1.82
C LEU A 128 23.25 5.82 -2.45
N ASN A 129 21.95 5.57 -2.54
CA ASN A 129 21.00 6.57 -3.05
C ASN A 129 20.94 7.81 -2.15
N ALA A 130 20.97 7.62 -0.82
CA ALA A 130 20.93 8.74 0.10
C ALA A 130 22.24 9.58 0.04
N LEU A 131 23.40 8.96 -0.18
CA LEU A 131 24.64 9.69 -0.47
C LEU A 131 24.53 10.52 -1.76
N ASP A 132 23.76 10.03 -2.75
CA ASP A 132 23.43 10.75 -4.00
C ASP A 132 22.25 11.74 -3.82
N LYS A 133 21.99 12.19 -2.58
CA LYS A 133 20.95 13.16 -2.20
C LYS A 133 19.51 12.72 -2.55
N LYS A 134 19.27 11.40 -2.64
CA LYS A 134 17.95 10.82 -2.96
C LYS A 134 17.40 10.06 -1.75
N TRP A 135 16.16 10.34 -1.41
CA TRP A 135 15.42 9.45 -0.51
C TRP A 135 15.09 8.12 -1.20
N THR A 136 14.91 7.08 -0.43
CA THR A 136 14.58 5.75 -0.97
C THR A 136 13.58 5.02 -0.09
N ILE A 137 12.63 4.36 -0.73
CA ILE A 137 11.80 3.31 -0.14
C ILE A 137 12.18 2.04 -0.88
N THR A 138 12.67 1.02 -0.15
CA THR A 138 13.11 -0.24 -0.76
C THR A 138 11.92 -1.14 -1.08
N ASP A 139 12.15 -2.12 -1.96
CA ASP A 139 11.28 -3.28 -2.04
C ASP A 139 11.26 -4.03 -0.70
N THR A 140 10.23 -4.85 -0.51
CA THR A 140 10.11 -5.67 0.69
C THR A 140 11.13 -6.79 0.70
N LYS A 141 11.64 -7.11 1.90
CA LYS A 141 12.56 -8.21 2.12
C LYS A 141 12.31 -8.88 3.46
N PRO A 142 12.63 -10.19 3.60
CA PRO A 142 12.58 -10.83 4.90
C PRO A 142 13.51 -10.14 5.90
N SER A 143 13.01 -9.88 7.10
CA SER A 143 13.86 -9.41 8.19
C SER A 143 14.87 -10.50 8.57
N LYS A 144 16.15 -10.12 8.70
CA LYS A 144 17.18 -11.06 9.18
C LYS A 144 17.06 -11.40 10.67
N ILE A 145 16.27 -10.63 11.43
CA ILE A 145 16.17 -10.74 12.90
C ILE A 145 14.82 -11.34 13.30
N MET A 146 13.76 -11.01 12.56
CA MET A 146 12.40 -11.45 12.84
C MET A 146 11.82 -12.10 11.57
N ASN A 147 10.96 -13.10 11.75
CA ASN A 147 10.31 -13.79 10.62
C ASN A 147 9.14 -12.96 10.06
N VAL A 148 9.43 -11.71 9.67
CA VAL A 148 8.47 -10.75 9.12
C VAL A 148 9.05 -10.08 7.88
N GLN A 149 8.19 -9.60 7.01
CA GLN A 149 8.59 -8.80 5.86
C GLN A 149 8.76 -7.33 6.28
N VAL A 150 9.85 -6.71 5.82
CA VAL A 150 10.17 -5.31 6.10
C VAL A 150 10.56 -4.59 4.83
N PHE A 151 10.36 -3.28 4.81
CA PHE A 151 11.02 -2.38 3.86
C PHE A 151 11.76 -1.27 4.61
N ILE A 152 12.65 -0.59 3.93
CA ILE A 152 13.46 0.46 4.51
C ILE A 152 13.12 1.78 3.83
N VAL A 153 12.91 2.80 4.63
CA VAL A 153 12.81 4.19 4.19
C VAL A 153 14.09 4.89 4.61
N SER A 154 14.76 5.60 3.70
CA SER A 154 16.00 6.30 3.97
C SER A 154 16.00 7.71 3.40
N VAL A 155 16.66 8.61 4.13
CA VAL A 155 16.85 10.01 3.75
C VAL A 155 18.28 10.44 4.01
N PRO A 156 18.86 11.37 3.22
CA PRO A 156 20.15 11.98 3.52
C PRO A 156 20.04 12.88 4.76
N VAL A 157 21.10 12.89 5.56
CA VAL A 157 21.32 13.86 6.62
C VAL A 157 22.33 14.89 6.11
N TYR A 158 21.94 16.16 6.09
CA TYR A 158 22.78 17.25 5.63
C TYR A 158 23.46 17.94 6.79
N ASP A 159 24.65 18.50 6.55
CA ASP A 159 25.29 19.44 7.45
C ASP A 159 24.75 20.88 7.25
N MET A 160 25.35 21.84 7.94
CA MET A 160 25.02 23.27 7.81
C MET A 160 25.37 23.86 6.44
N ASN A 161 26.25 23.21 5.67
CA ASN A 161 26.67 23.63 4.33
C ASN A 161 25.85 22.95 3.22
N GLN A 162 24.78 22.20 3.58
CA GLN A 162 23.97 21.41 2.65
C GLN A 162 24.72 20.25 1.98
N GLU A 163 25.82 19.79 2.57
CA GLU A 163 26.50 18.57 2.13
C GLU A 163 26.01 17.38 2.95
N VAL A 164 25.95 16.21 2.29
CA VAL A 164 25.54 14.98 2.97
C VAL A 164 26.62 14.60 3.98
N ARG A 165 26.25 14.42 5.23
CA ARG A 165 27.12 13.97 6.32
C ARG A 165 26.81 12.58 6.84
N GLY A 166 25.67 12.02 6.44
CA GLY A 166 25.22 10.69 6.85
C GLY A 166 23.87 10.33 6.28
N VAL A 167 23.37 9.18 6.67
CA VAL A 167 22.10 8.63 6.20
C VAL A 167 21.25 8.19 7.39
N LEU A 168 20.04 8.74 7.50
CA LEU A 168 19.04 8.30 8.44
C LEU A 168 18.09 7.31 7.74
N TYR A 169 17.81 6.18 8.37
CA TYR A 169 16.88 5.20 7.82
C TYR A 169 15.98 4.61 8.89
N GLY A 170 14.78 4.23 8.48
CA GLY A 170 13.80 3.53 9.30
C GLY A 170 13.45 2.17 8.69
N VAL A 171 13.35 1.15 9.52
CA VAL A 171 12.87 -0.18 9.17
C VAL A 171 11.39 -0.25 9.51
N VAL A 172 10.56 -0.52 8.53
CA VAL A 172 9.11 -0.60 8.65
C VAL A 172 8.65 -2.03 8.40
N GLU A 173 7.85 -2.55 9.30
CA GLU A 173 7.23 -3.86 9.12
C GLU A 173 5.99 -3.75 8.23
N THR A 174 5.86 -4.66 7.25
CA THR A 174 4.72 -4.63 6.31
C THR A 174 3.38 -4.84 7.00
N SER A 175 3.33 -5.59 8.10
CA SER A 175 2.12 -5.79 8.91
C SER A 175 1.54 -4.49 9.49
N ASN A 176 2.35 -3.42 9.60
CA ASN A 176 1.91 -2.10 10.04
C ASN A 176 1.08 -1.36 8.98
N PHE A 177 1.07 -1.86 7.73
CA PHE A 177 0.20 -1.39 6.66
C PHE A 177 -1.21 -1.99 6.73
N ARG A 178 -1.80 -2.14 7.89
CA ARG A 178 -3.19 -2.59 7.96
C ARG A 178 -4.10 -1.57 7.27
N LEU A 179 -4.71 -2.01 6.19
CA LEU A 179 -5.76 -1.26 5.49
C LEU A 179 -7.03 -1.34 6.35
N HIS A 180 -7.22 -0.36 7.23
CA HIS A 180 -8.30 -0.38 8.25
C HIS A 180 -9.68 -0.01 7.69
N GLY A 181 -9.77 0.36 6.41
CA GLY A 181 -10.97 1.00 5.88
C GLY A 181 -12.06 0.08 5.33
N LEU A 182 -11.74 -1.13 4.89
CA LEU A 182 -12.67 -1.91 4.07
C LEU A 182 -13.17 -3.22 4.70
N SER A 183 -12.47 -3.78 5.66
CA SER A 183 -12.91 -5.02 6.31
C SER A 183 -14.19 -4.87 7.15
N SER A 184 -14.56 -3.64 7.51
CA SER A 184 -15.75 -3.37 8.33
C SER A 184 -17.02 -3.05 7.53
N LEU A 185 -16.92 -2.75 6.23
CA LEU A 185 -18.08 -2.33 5.42
C LEU A 185 -18.67 -3.45 4.56
N TYR A 186 -17.92 -4.52 4.32
CA TYR A 186 -18.38 -5.63 3.50
C TYR A 186 -18.00 -6.96 4.17
N GLU A 187 -18.99 -7.65 4.75
CA GLU A 187 -18.89 -9.01 5.30
C GLU A 187 -18.58 -10.09 4.24
N THR A 188 -18.33 -9.70 3.01
CA THR A 188 -18.02 -10.62 1.91
C THR A 188 -16.54 -10.54 1.57
N SER A 189 -15.84 -11.62 1.83
CA SER A 189 -14.54 -12.16 1.35
C SER A 189 -13.84 -11.43 0.18
N GLN A 190 -13.68 -10.11 0.25
CA GLN A 190 -12.84 -9.36 -0.67
C GLN A 190 -11.45 -9.21 -0.02
N TYR A 191 -10.45 -9.83 -0.63
CA TYR A 191 -9.07 -9.73 -0.21
C TYR A 191 -8.39 -8.66 -1.05
N PHE A 192 -7.86 -7.61 -0.40
CA PHE A 192 -6.93 -6.68 -1.03
C PHE A 192 -5.52 -7.22 -0.85
N GLN A 193 -4.79 -7.29 -1.94
CA GLN A 193 -3.38 -7.66 -1.93
C GLN A 193 -2.59 -6.49 -2.47
N VAL A 194 -1.56 -6.10 -1.75
CA VAL A 194 -0.56 -5.13 -2.21
C VAL A 194 0.67 -5.93 -2.61
N ILE A 195 1.11 -5.74 -3.84
CA ILE A 195 2.32 -6.39 -4.38
C ILE A 195 3.38 -5.33 -4.68
N ASP A 196 4.64 -5.65 -4.47
CA ASP A 196 5.76 -4.82 -4.90
C ASP A 196 6.03 -4.95 -6.41
N ARG A 197 7.04 -4.23 -6.91
CA ARG A 197 7.42 -4.26 -8.34
C ARG A 197 7.89 -5.63 -8.81
N ASN A 198 8.32 -6.50 -7.90
CA ASN A 198 8.80 -7.85 -8.18
C ASN A 198 7.67 -8.89 -8.08
N GLY A 199 6.43 -8.45 -7.78
CA GLY A 199 5.29 -9.33 -7.59
C GLY A 199 5.24 -10.01 -6.22
N SER A 200 6.05 -9.57 -5.26
CA SER A 200 6.03 -10.07 -3.90
C SER A 200 4.90 -9.43 -3.11
N TYR A 201 4.18 -10.22 -2.32
CA TYR A 201 3.10 -9.71 -1.48
C TYR A 201 3.64 -8.84 -0.36
N ILE A 202 3.14 -7.61 -0.28
CA ILE A 202 3.41 -6.67 0.82
C ILE A 202 2.37 -6.88 1.92
N LEU A 203 1.10 -7.12 1.51
CA LEU A 203 -0.03 -7.36 2.39
C LEU A 203 -0.87 -8.51 1.85
N GLN A 204 -1.28 -9.41 2.74
CA GLN A 204 -2.28 -10.46 2.52
C GLN A 204 -3.45 -10.29 3.48
#